data_0fbc69cbdc46f5b6a53d1935f379ef80
#
_entry.id   0fbc69cbdc46f5b6a53d1935f379ef80
#
_cell.length_a   1.000
_cell.length_b   1.000
_cell.length_c   1.000
_cell.angle_alpha   90.00
_cell.angle_beta   90.00
_cell.angle_gamma   90.00
#
_symmetry.space_group_name_H-M   'P 1'
#
loop_
_entity.id
_entity.type
_entity.pdbx_description
1 polymer ?
#
loop_
_entity_poly.entity_id
_entity_poly.type
_entity_poly.pdbx_seq_one_letter_code
_entity_poly.pdbx_strand_id
1 'polypeptide(L)'
;MNQFTKLENQMQQLSKKFDINNINNQQELKCENGRYVGQVVNGLREGKGIYYINNGDRYEGEWRNDKREGKGIEYYHNGDRYEGEHRNGQAEGKGIAYFHNGDRYEGDWRNNNKEGKGVYYYNNGNRYEGDYRNDKKEGKGIYYYHNDDREMGDFYNDKPIGKHVTLTRNGEVKINNY
;
A
#
# COMPACT_ATOMS: atom_id res chain seq x y z
N MET A 1 7.53 19.21 6.38
CA MET A 1 6.96 18.33 5.32
C MET A 1 7.06 16.93 5.86
N ASN A 2 5.91 16.29 6.14
CA ASN A 2 5.84 14.97 6.78
C ASN A 2 6.48 13.92 5.87
N GLN A 3 7.11 12.91 6.44
CA GLN A 3 7.76 11.79 5.72
C GLN A 3 6.78 11.11 4.74
N PHE A 4 5.49 11.07 5.08
CA PHE A 4 4.42 10.54 4.25
C PHE A 4 4.11 11.40 3.01
N THR A 5 4.05 12.73 3.14
CA THR A 5 3.89 13.63 1.99
C THR A 5 5.05 13.49 0.99
N LYS A 6 6.26 13.18 1.49
CA LYS A 6 7.42 12.90 0.65
C LYS A 6 7.25 11.58 -0.12
N LEU A 7 6.68 10.55 0.53
CA LEU A 7 6.41 9.26 -0.09
C LEU A 7 5.31 9.40 -1.17
N GLU A 8 4.20 10.09 -0.88
CA GLU A 8 3.14 10.38 -1.87
C GLU A 8 3.70 11.10 -3.10
N ASN A 9 4.50 12.14 -2.90
CA ASN A 9 5.12 12.89 -4.00
C ASN A 9 6.08 12.01 -4.82
N GLN A 10 6.83 11.12 -4.16
CA GLN A 10 7.70 10.16 -4.84
C GLN A 10 6.89 9.15 -5.66
N MET A 11 5.77 8.65 -5.12
CA MET A 11 4.89 7.70 -5.80
C MET A 11 4.15 8.36 -6.97
N GLN A 12 3.65 9.59 -6.83
CA GLN A 12 3.06 10.36 -7.93
C GLN A 12 4.07 10.67 -9.05
N GLN A 13 5.35 10.89 -8.70
CA GLN A 13 6.40 11.04 -9.72
C GLN A 13 6.71 9.71 -10.42
N LEU A 14 6.52 8.57 -9.73
CA LEU A 14 6.69 7.26 -10.35
C LEU A 14 5.59 6.98 -11.36
N SER A 15 4.33 7.27 -11.08
CA SER A 15 3.25 7.07 -12.04
C SER A 15 3.45 7.90 -13.32
N LYS A 16 4.07 9.09 -13.22
CA LYS A 16 4.45 9.91 -14.37
C LYS A 16 5.72 9.41 -15.10
N LYS A 17 6.58 8.64 -14.43
CA LYS A 17 7.82 8.09 -15.02
C LYS A 17 7.63 6.76 -15.73
N PHE A 18 6.50 6.08 -15.53
CA PHE A 18 6.12 4.92 -16.33
C PHE A 18 5.51 5.32 -17.68
N ASP A 19 6.16 6.25 -18.39
CA ASP A 19 5.83 6.52 -19.79
C ASP A 19 6.41 5.40 -20.64
N ILE A 20 5.57 4.40 -20.89
CA ILE A 20 5.91 3.16 -21.60
C ILE A 20 6.24 3.42 -23.07
N ASN A 21 5.79 4.55 -23.60
CA ASN A 21 6.04 4.92 -25.00
C ASN A 21 7.53 5.17 -25.31
N ASN A 22 8.39 5.22 -24.29
CA ASN A 22 9.81 5.51 -24.44
C ASN A 22 10.74 4.30 -24.20
N ILE A 23 10.20 3.06 -24.18
CA ILE A 23 11.03 1.86 -24.01
C ILE A 23 11.38 1.30 -25.40
N ASN A 24 12.60 1.56 -25.86
CA ASN A 24 13.18 0.83 -27.01
C ASN A 24 13.24 -0.67 -26.66
N ASN A 25 12.67 -1.53 -27.49
CA ASN A 25 12.56 -3.00 -27.37
C ASN A 25 11.38 -3.53 -26.51
N GLN A 26 10.19 -2.96 -26.64
CA GLN A 26 8.99 -3.61 -26.10
C GLN A 26 8.63 -4.86 -26.90
N GLN A 27 8.36 -5.96 -26.20
CA GLN A 27 7.79 -7.17 -26.74
C GLN A 27 6.41 -7.43 -26.12
N GLU A 28 5.52 -8.04 -26.89
CA GLU A 28 4.26 -8.56 -26.36
C GLU A 28 4.38 -10.06 -26.16
N LEU A 29 4.11 -10.54 -24.94
CA LEU A 29 4.00 -11.96 -24.64
C LEU A 29 2.55 -12.31 -24.31
N LYS A 30 2.01 -13.30 -24.99
CA LYS A 30 0.76 -13.96 -24.57
C LYS A 30 1.09 -14.93 -23.45
N CYS A 31 0.43 -14.76 -22.30
CA CYS A 31 0.56 -15.62 -21.13
C CYS A 31 -0.74 -16.39 -20.93
N GLU A 32 -0.72 -17.49 -20.19
CA GLU A 32 -1.90 -18.30 -19.89
C GLU A 32 -3.05 -17.45 -19.29
N ASN A 33 -2.73 -16.58 -18.34
CA ASN A 33 -3.72 -15.77 -17.63
C ASN A 33 -3.72 -14.29 -18.03
N GLY A 34 -3.18 -13.95 -19.21
CA GLY A 34 -3.16 -12.55 -19.63
C GLY A 34 -2.16 -12.22 -20.72
N ARG A 35 -1.77 -10.94 -20.76
CA ARG A 35 -0.88 -10.37 -21.76
C ARG A 35 0.15 -9.44 -21.09
N TYR A 36 1.42 -9.63 -21.42
CA TYR A 36 2.50 -8.75 -20.99
C TYR A 36 2.99 -7.88 -22.14
N VAL A 37 3.29 -6.62 -21.86
CA VAL A 37 3.93 -5.69 -22.79
C VAL A 37 5.10 -5.03 -22.04
N GLY A 38 6.33 -5.26 -22.49
CA GLY A 38 7.51 -4.73 -21.82
C GLY A 38 8.82 -5.34 -22.29
N GLN A 39 9.84 -5.19 -21.48
CA GLN A 39 11.17 -5.76 -21.75
C GLN A 39 11.16 -7.27 -21.51
N VAL A 40 11.77 -8.01 -22.42
CA VAL A 40 11.88 -9.47 -22.36
C VAL A 40 13.33 -9.87 -22.62
N VAL A 41 13.87 -10.72 -21.77
CA VAL A 41 15.22 -11.29 -21.90
C VAL A 41 15.10 -12.82 -21.79
N ASN A 42 15.60 -13.54 -22.77
CA ASN A 42 15.54 -15.01 -22.83
C ASN A 42 14.11 -15.57 -22.61
N GLY A 43 13.08 -14.87 -23.14
CA GLY A 43 11.68 -15.27 -23.00
C GLY A 43 11.03 -14.95 -21.66
N LEU A 44 11.76 -14.35 -20.70
CA LEU A 44 11.28 -13.97 -19.40
C LEU A 44 10.98 -12.46 -19.33
N ARG A 45 9.96 -12.07 -18.57
CA ARG A 45 9.67 -10.67 -18.27
C ARG A 45 10.81 -10.10 -17.44
N GLU A 46 11.37 -8.99 -17.92
CA GLU A 46 12.53 -8.33 -17.33
C GLU A 46 12.36 -6.80 -17.40
N GLY A 47 13.05 -6.05 -16.54
CA GLY A 47 13.02 -4.59 -16.59
C GLY A 47 11.62 -4.01 -16.40
N LYS A 48 11.20 -3.05 -17.24
CA LYS A 48 9.90 -2.39 -17.14
C LYS A 48 8.86 -3.03 -18.05
N GLY A 49 7.63 -3.19 -17.54
CA GLY A 49 6.53 -3.70 -18.35
C GLY A 49 5.17 -3.65 -17.65
N ILE A 50 4.13 -3.87 -18.46
CA ILE A 50 2.75 -3.98 -18.01
C ILE A 50 2.26 -5.40 -18.22
N TYR A 51 1.61 -5.95 -17.21
CA TYR A 51 0.90 -7.22 -17.30
C TYR A 51 -0.60 -6.98 -17.14
N TYR A 52 -1.35 -7.30 -18.17
CA TYR A 52 -2.81 -7.28 -18.17
C TYR A 52 -3.31 -8.68 -17.87
N ILE A 53 -4.06 -8.84 -16.78
CA ILE A 53 -4.59 -10.12 -16.33
C ILE A 53 -6.03 -10.29 -16.84
N ASN A 54 -6.41 -11.51 -17.22
CA ASN A 54 -7.71 -11.78 -17.83
C ASN A 54 -8.91 -11.47 -16.91
N ASN A 55 -8.71 -11.38 -15.60
CA ASN A 55 -9.73 -10.99 -14.63
C ASN A 55 -9.97 -9.47 -14.55
N GLY A 56 -9.21 -8.66 -15.32
CA GLY A 56 -9.28 -7.21 -15.31
C GLY A 56 -8.26 -6.50 -14.43
N ASP A 57 -7.46 -7.24 -13.65
CA ASP A 57 -6.35 -6.67 -12.90
C ASP A 57 -5.20 -6.28 -13.85
N ARG A 58 -4.35 -5.36 -13.39
CA ARG A 58 -3.18 -4.91 -14.15
C ARG A 58 -2.04 -4.57 -13.20
N TYR A 59 -0.82 -4.96 -13.59
CA TYR A 59 0.40 -4.52 -12.93
C TYR A 59 1.26 -3.71 -13.90
N GLU A 60 1.74 -2.56 -13.46
CA GLU A 60 2.70 -1.71 -14.15
C GLU A 60 3.94 -1.55 -13.27
N GLY A 61 5.10 -2.03 -13.69
CA GLY A 61 6.25 -1.97 -12.81
C GLY A 61 7.50 -2.66 -13.33
N GLU A 62 8.38 -2.90 -12.41
CA GLU A 62 9.66 -3.56 -12.64
C GLU A 62 9.49 -5.08 -12.53
N TRP A 63 10.23 -5.79 -13.35
CA TRP A 63 10.22 -7.25 -13.47
C TRP A 63 11.63 -7.81 -13.41
N ARG A 64 11.77 -8.98 -12.81
CA ARG A 64 13.00 -9.77 -12.80
C ARG A 64 12.66 -11.25 -12.84
N ASN A 65 13.15 -11.97 -13.88
CA ASN A 65 12.92 -13.40 -14.04
C ASN A 65 11.44 -13.77 -13.87
N ASP A 66 10.53 -13.12 -14.63
CA ASP A 66 9.08 -13.29 -14.60
C ASP A 66 8.36 -12.88 -13.31
N LYS A 67 9.06 -12.33 -12.32
CA LYS A 67 8.47 -11.88 -11.07
C LYS A 67 8.40 -10.35 -11.00
N ARG A 68 7.34 -9.83 -10.37
CA ARG A 68 7.28 -8.43 -9.97
C ARG A 68 8.41 -8.16 -8.98
N GLU A 69 9.18 -7.12 -9.25
CA GLU A 69 10.35 -6.74 -8.46
C GLU A 69 10.47 -5.22 -8.43
N GLY A 70 11.12 -4.66 -7.40
CA GLY A 70 11.31 -3.22 -7.33
C GLY A 70 9.99 -2.45 -7.20
N LYS A 71 9.84 -1.34 -7.91
CA LYS A 71 8.68 -0.46 -7.80
C LYS A 71 7.63 -0.77 -8.85
N GLY A 72 6.35 -0.73 -8.43
CA GLY A 72 5.23 -0.95 -9.34
C GLY A 72 3.89 -0.51 -8.78
N ILE A 73 2.90 -0.57 -9.66
CA ILE A 73 1.50 -0.25 -9.36
C ILE A 73 0.65 -1.44 -9.76
N GLU A 74 -0.16 -1.92 -8.83
CA GLU A 74 -1.20 -2.91 -9.09
C GLU A 74 -2.55 -2.22 -9.12
N TYR A 75 -3.32 -2.47 -10.15
CA TYR A 75 -4.71 -2.05 -10.29
C TYR A 75 -5.59 -3.30 -10.25
N TYR A 76 -6.51 -3.33 -9.33
CA TYR A 76 -7.45 -4.44 -9.17
C TYR A 76 -8.79 -4.12 -9.83
N HIS A 77 -9.45 -5.12 -10.38
CA HIS A 77 -10.73 -4.97 -11.08
C HIS A 77 -11.86 -4.46 -10.16
N ASN A 78 -11.70 -4.62 -8.82
CA ASN A 78 -12.63 -4.09 -7.83
C ASN A 78 -12.45 -2.59 -7.55
N GLY A 79 -11.48 -1.92 -8.21
CA GLY A 79 -11.17 -0.51 -8.03
C GLY A 79 -10.10 -0.21 -6.97
N ASP A 80 -9.60 -1.21 -6.27
CA ASP A 80 -8.45 -1.04 -5.38
C ASP A 80 -7.17 -0.80 -6.18
N ARG A 81 -6.18 -0.16 -5.55
CA ARG A 81 -4.87 0.09 -6.15
C ARG A 81 -3.78 0.01 -5.09
N TYR A 82 -2.67 -0.62 -5.42
CA TYR A 82 -1.46 -0.61 -4.61
C TYR A 82 -0.32 0.05 -5.38
N GLU A 83 0.41 0.94 -4.73
CA GLU A 83 1.63 1.57 -5.26
C GLU A 83 2.76 1.33 -4.26
N GLY A 84 3.80 0.60 -4.65
CA GLY A 84 4.86 0.29 -3.70
C GLY A 84 5.98 -0.58 -4.24
N GLU A 85 6.73 -1.09 -3.30
CA GLU A 85 7.83 -1.99 -3.56
C GLU A 85 7.33 -3.43 -3.64
N HIS A 86 7.98 -4.20 -4.52
CA HIS A 86 7.72 -5.63 -4.72
C HIS A 86 9.02 -6.40 -4.61
N ARG A 87 8.93 -7.62 -4.10
CA ARG A 87 10.00 -8.60 -4.07
C ARG A 87 9.44 -9.99 -4.32
N ASN A 88 10.03 -10.71 -5.28
CA ASN A 88 9.59 -12.06 -5.64
C ASN A 88 8.10 -12.17 -5.96
N GLY A 89 7.48 -11.13 -6.54
CA GLY A 89 6.08 -11.12 -6.92
C GLY A 89 5.10 -10.67 -5.82
N GLN A 90 5.59 -10.29 -4.64
CA GLN A 90 4.77 -9.86 -3.50
C GLN A 90 5.06 -8.41 -3.13
N ALA A 91 4.04 -7.71 -2.59
CA ALA A 91 4.24 -6.41 -1.96
C ALA A 91 5.17 -6.55 -0.76
N GLU A 92 6.23 -5.74 -0.74
CA GLU A 92 7.29 -5.77 0.26
C GLU A 92 7.83 -4.35 0.47
N GLY A 93 8.35 -4.04 1.66
CA GLY A 93 8.91 -2.72 1.91
C GLY A 93 7.86 -1.64 2.10
N LYS A 94 8.01 -0.47 1.45
CA LYS A 94 7.08 0.66 1.58
C LYS A 94 6.06 0.68 0.45
N GLY A 95 4.80 0.97 0.81
CA GLY A 95 3.74 1.08 -0.17
C GLY A 95 2.49 1.79 0.33
N ILE A 96 1.64 2.16 -0.62
CA ILE A 96 0.35 2.81 -0.40
C ILE A 96 -0.73 1.97 -1.07
N ALA A 97 -1.74 1.56 -0.30
CA ALA A 97 -2.96 0.97 -0.84
C ALA A 97 -4.11 1.98 -0.81
N TYR A 98 -4.82 2.08 -1.91
CA TYR A 98 -6.04 2.84 -2.06
C TYR A 98 -7.19 1.85 -2.26
N PHE A 99 -8.19 1.92 -1.42
CA PHE A 99 -9.34 1.03 -1.47
C PHE A 99 -10.53 1.70 -2.18
N HIS A 100 -11.31 0.94 -2.89
CA HIS A 100 -12.48 1.42 -3.65
C HIS A 100 -13.54 2.12 -2.76
N ASN A 101 -13.55 1.81 -1.46
CA ASN A 101 -14.42 2.47 -0.48
C ASN A 101 -13.93 3.86 -0.03
N GLY A 102 -12.78 4.33 -0.57
CA GLY A 102 -12.17 5.61 -0.24
C GLY A 102 -11.18 5.57 0.93
N ASP A 103 -10.98 4.42 1.55
CA ASP A 103 -9.93 4.24 2.56
C ASP A 103 -8.55 4.23 1.90
N ARG A 104 -7.50 4.48 2.70
CA ARG A 104 -6.11 4.44 2.25
C ARG A 104 -5.19 3.94 3.37
N TYR A 105 -4.23 3.11 3.03
CA TYR A 105 -3.15 2.71 3.93
C TYR A 105 -1.79 3.13 3.38
N GLU A 106 -0.94 3.67 4.21
CA GLU A 106 0.46 4.02 3.91
C GLU A 106 1.36 3.39 4.97
N GLY A 107 2.30 2.55 4.57
CA GLY A 107 3.15 1.91 5.56
C GLY A 107 4.07 0.82 5.03
N ASP A 108 4.49 -0.01 5.98
CA ASP A 108 5.30 -1.18 5.72
C ASP A 108 4.45 -2.36 5.24
N TRP A 109 5.04 -3.13 4.33
CA TRP A 109 4.44 -4.33 3.74
C TRP A 109 5.41 -5.50 3.82
N ARG A 110 4.89 -6.70 4.05
CA ARG A 110 5.62 -7.96 3.99
C ARG A 110 4.71 -9.06 3.48
N ASN A 111 5.16 -9.77 2.43
CA ASN A 111 4.41 -10.89 1.84
C ASN A 111 2.94 -10.52 1.54
N ASN A 112 2.69 -9.36 0.92
CA ASN A 112 1.38 -8.78 0.61
C ASN A 112 0.54 -8.33 1.81
N ASN A 113 1.03 -8.41 3.06
CA ASN A 113 0.32 -7.98 4.24
C ASN A 113 0.87 -6.64 4.77
N LYS A 114 0.00 -5.85 5.39
CA LYS A 114 0.43 -4.70 6.20
C LYS A 114 1.24 -5.23 7.39
N GLU A 115 2.43 -4.67 7.58
CA GLU A 115 3.37 -5.10 8.61
C GLU A 115 4.11 -3.87 9.15
N GLY A 116 4.65 -3.95 10.39
CA GLY A 116 5.44 -2.85 10.95
C GLY A 116 4.66 -1.57 11.17
N LYS A 117 5.20 -0.42 10.77
CA LYS A 117 4.56 0.89 10.98
C LYS A 117 3.71 1.32 9.80
N GLY A 118 2.51 1.86 10.10
CA GLY A 118 1.65 2.38 9.05
C GLY A 118 0.59 3.35 9.55
N VAL A 119 -0.02 4.03 8.59
CA VAL A 119 -1.13 4.95 8.80
C VAL A 119 -2.30 4.49 7.94
N TYR A 120 -3.44 4.28 8.56
CA TYR A 120 -4.69 3.99 7.88
C TYR A 120 -5.62 5.20 7.94
N TYR A 121 -6.01 5.70 6.80
CA TYR A 121 -6.95 6.79 6.62
C TYR A 121 -8.30 6.20 6.24
N TYR A 122 -9.30 6.45 7.07
CA TYR A 122 -10.68 6.04 6.80
C TYR A 122 -11.39 7.10 5.96
N ASN A 123 -12.29 6.69 5.11
CA ASN A 123 -13.10 7.58 4.27
C ASN A 123 -14.00 8.53 5.08
N ASN A 124 -14.27 8.20 6.35
CA ASN A 124 -15.03 9.04 7.27
C ASN A 124 -14.21 10.14 7.97
N GLY A 125 -12.94 10.32 7.57
CA GLY A 125 -12.03 11.32 8.13
C GLY A 125 -11.26 10.89 9.37
N ASN A 126 -11.51 9.70 9.93
CA ASN A 126 -10.68 9.14 11.00
C ASN A 126 -9.34 8.67 10.46
N ARG A 127 -8.36 8.49 11.37
CA ARG A 127 -7.05 7.96 11.03
C ARG A 127 -6.51 7.12 12.18
N TYR A 128 -5.89 6.00 11.86
CA TYR A 128 -5.08 5.22 12.79
C TYR A 128 -3.61 5.30 12.39
N GLU A 129 -2.73 5.50 13.35
CA GLU A 129 -1.27 5.52 13.18
C GLU A 129 -0.65 4.59 14.22
N GLY A 130 0.02 3.52 13.79
CA GLY A 130 0.54 2.53 14.74
C GLY A 130 1.21 1.34 14.10
N ASP A 131 1.33 0.28 14.92
CA ASP A 131 1.89 -0.99 14.52
C ASP A 131 0.87 -1.88 13.82
N TYR A 132 1.35 -2.65 12.85
CA TYR A 132 0.60 -3.66 12.13
C TYR A 132 1.35 -5.00 12.12
N ARG A 133 0.59 -6.10 12.15
CA ARG A 133 1.07 -7.46 11.96
C ARG A 133 0.02 -8.27 11.23
N ASN A 134 0.41 -8.87 10.08
CA ASN A 134 -0.49 -9.68 9.25
C ASN A 134 -1.84 -8.97 9.00
N ASP A 135 -1.79 -7.74 8.43
CA ASP A 135 -2.92 -6.86 8.11
C ASP A 135 -3.67 -6.26 9.30
N LYS A 136 -3.39 -6.65 10.53
CA LYS A 136 -4.11 -6.23 11.72
C LYS A 136 -3.34 -5.20 12.53
N LYS A 137 -4.07 -4.29 13.19
CA LYS A 137 -3.50 -3.41 14.20
C LYS A 137 -2.97 -4.25 15.36
N GLU A 138 -1.73 -3.97 15.73
CA GLU A 138 -1.01 -4.70 16.77
C GLU A 138 -0.11 -3.72 17.54
N GLY A 139 0.15 -4.00 18.84
CA GLY A 139 1.05 -3.14 19.63
C GLY A 139 0.52 -1.73 19.81
N LYS A 140 1.40 -0.72 19.76
CA LYS A 140 1.05 0.67 20.08
C LYS A 140 0.45 1.42 18.90
N GLY A 141 -0.61 2.20 19.20
CA GLY A 141 -1.22 3.03 18.17
C GLY A 141 -1.96 4.25 18.72
N ILE A 142 -2.22 5.17 17.80
CA ILE A 142 -3.02 6.37 18.03
C ILE A 142 -4.16 6.36 17.02
N TYR A 143 -5.37 6.44 17.52
CA TYR A 143 -6.56 6.66 16.71
C TYR A 143 -6.94 8.14 16.78
N TYR A 144 -7.00 8.80 15.64
CA TYR A 144 -7.43 10.18 15.48
C TYR A 144 -8.85 10.17 14.94
N TYR A 145 -9.76 10.80 15.65
CA TYR A 145 -11.15 10.95 15.25
C TYR A 145 -11.32 12.21 14.39
N HIS A 146 -12.30 12.22 13.53
CA HIS A 146 -12.63 13.37 12.67
C HIS A 146 -13.05 14.63 13.43
N ASN A 147 -13.40 14.48 14.72
CA ASN A 147 -13.75 15.59 15.63
C ASN A 147 -12.54 16.17 16.37
N ASP A 148 -11.31 15.82 15.95
CA ASP A 148 -10.02 16.20 16.55
C ASP A 148 -9.68 15.55 17.91
N ASP A 149 -10.52 14.62 18.39
CA ASP A 149 -10.14 13.78 19.53
C ASP A 149 -9.07 12.77 19.10
N ARG A 150 -8.26 12.31 20.04
CA ARG A 150 -7.28 11.23 19.79
C ARG A 150 -7.24 10.26 20.95
N GLU A 151 -7.14 8.97 20.62
CA GLU A 151 -7.04 7.88 21.58
C GLU A 151 -5.75 7.12 21.37
N MET A 152 -4.99 6.91 22.45
CA MET A 152 -3.68 6.25 22.44
C MET A 152 -3.72 5.03 23.36
N GLY A 153 -3.19 3.93 22.89
CA GLY A 153 -3.11 2.69 23.68
C GLY A 153 -2.56 1.52 22.89
N ASP A 154 -2.74 0.34 23.45
CA ASP A 154 -2.28 -0.91 22.86
C ASP A 154 -3.43 -1.61 22.10
N PHE A 155 -3.07 -2.25 21.00
CA PHE A 155 -3.99 -3.00 20.13
C PHE A 155 -3.55 -4.45 19.99
N TYR A 156 -4.52 -5.35 19.88
CA TYR A 156 -4.31 -6.74 19.57
C TYR A 156 -5.42 -7.25 18.64
N ASN A 157 -5.05 -7.80 17.48
CA ASN A 157 -6.00 -8.27 16.46
C ASN A 157 -7.10 -7.23 16.14
N ASP A 158 -6.70 -5.98 15.80
CA ASP A 158 -7.57 -4.83 15.50
C ASP A 158 -8.36 -4.25 16.67
N LYS A 159 -8.33 -4.88 17.84
CA LYS A 159 -9.10 -4.45 19.02
C LYS A 159 -8.23 -3.66 19.98
N PRO A 160 -8.74 -2.59 20.59
CA PRO A 160 -8.05 -1.94 21.70
C PRO A 160 -7.99 -2.90 22.89
N ILE A 161 -6.88 -2.88 23.63
CA ILE A 161 -6.67 -3.69 24.82
C ILE A 161 -6.06 -2.86 25.95
N GLY A 162 -6.39 -3.23 27.19
CA GLY A 162 -5.81 -2.60 28.37
C GLY A 162 -6.23 -1.15 28.53
N LYS A 163 -5.30 -0.31 28.98
CA LYS A 163 -5.57 1.09 29.32
C LYS A 163 -5.29 2.01 28.13
N HIS A 164 -6.31 2.74 27.70
CA HIS A 164 -6.19 3.78 26.69
C HIS A 164 -6.40 5.16 27.29
N VAL A 165 -5.73 6.16 26.72
CA VAL A 165 -5.90 7.56 27.07
C VAL A 165 -6.50 8.31 25.88
N THR A 166 -7.67 8.90 26.08
CA THR A 166 -8.28 9.80 25.11
C THR A 166 -8.01 11.25 25.51
N LEU A 167 -7.47 12.02 24.57
CA LEU A 167 -7.40 13.48 24.67
C LEU A 167 -8.44 14.06 23.72
N THR A 168 -9.42 14.76 24.30
CA THR A 168 -10.46 15.41 23.52
C THR A 168 -9.96 16.70 22.90
N ARG A 169 -10.65 17.19 21.86
CA ARG A 169 -10.42 18.48 21.23
C ARG A 169 -10.36 19.64 22.24
N ASN A 170 -11.16 19.57 23.32
CA ASN A 170 -11.24 20.62 24.35
C ASN A 170 -10.15 20.49 25.44
N GLY A 171 -9.24 19.52 25.30
CA GLY A 171 -8.14 19.30 26.25
C GLY A 171 -8.50 18.40 27.43
N GLU A 172 -9.70 17.83 27.48
CA GLU A 172 -10.05 16.86 28.53
C GLU A 172 -9.30 15.53 28.30
N VAL A 173 -8.87 14.93 29.41
CA VAL A 173 -8.23 13.60 29.41
C VAL A 173 -9.20 12.58 29.99
N LYS A 174 -9.48 11.51 29.22
CA LYS A 174 -10.30 10.37 29.67
C LYS A 174 -9.47 9.10 29.64
N ILE A 175 -9.75 8.19 30.57
CA ILE A 175 -9.09 6.87 30.63
C ILE A 175 -10.14 5.81 30.36
N ASN A 176 -9.89 5.01 29.35
CA ASN A 176 -10.71 3.86 28.96
C ASN A 176 -9.97 2.57 29.33
N ASN A 177 -10.66 1.55 29.78
CA ASN A 177 -10.11 0.22 30.02
C ASN A 177 -10.88 -0.79 29.14
N TYR A 178 -10.16 -1.49 28.29
CA TYR A 178 -10.67 -2.48 27.35
C TYR A 178 -10.30 -3.90 27.75
#